data_04f981425351415db7839fc9a427bb5e
#
_entry.id   04f981425351415db7839fc9a427bb5e
#
_cell.length_a   1.000
_cell.length_b   1.000
_cell.length_c   1.000
_cell.angle_alpha   90.00
_cell.angle_beta   90.00
_cell.angle_gamma   90.00
#
_symmetry.space_group_name_H-M   'P 1'
#
loop_
_entity.id
_entity.type
_entity.pdbx_description
1 polymer ?
#
loop_
_entity_poly.entity_id
_entity_poly.type
_entity_poly.pdbx_seq_one_letter_code
_entity_poly.pdbx_strand_id
1 'polypeptide(L)'
;MQRLDRILSEAGVASRKELRAIIRAGRVTADGAVVTDESQKFDEAAVHIAVDGQPVRLRGPVLIMLHKPAGYLTAADDPKAKTVMELVPDEYRRLGVMPVGRLDKDTEGLLLLTNDGDLAHRILSPRHGVWKLYYAEHEGRTGPEDVRAFEQGLVLADGLHCLPAKLTPLSAGHSIVCVQEGKYHQVRRMLASRGCPVTYLRREAEGGLTLGSLPLGQTKELDIVEAEGLLQNIL
;
A
#
# COMPACT_ATOMS: atom_id res chain seq x y z
N MET A 1 -15.79 -13.76 -15.46
CA MET A 1 -15.79 -13.16 -16.83
C MET A 1 -15.26 -11.74 -16.78
N GLN A 2 -14.07 -11.50 -17.34
CA GLN A 2 -13.33 -10.23 -17.32
C GLN A 2 -12.97 -9.82 -18.74
N ARG A 3 -12.84 -8.52 -19.00
CA ARG A 3 -12.47 -7.98 -20.31
C ARG A 3 -11.04 -8.38 -20.69
N LEU A 4 -10.79 -8.66 -21.96
CA LEU A 4 -9.47 -9.06 -22.48
C LEU A 4 -8.37 -8.02 -22.16
N ASP A 5 -8.66 -6.73 -22.38
CA ASP A 5 -7.70 -5.65 -22.09
C ASP A 5 -7.31 -5.62 -20.60
N ARG A 6 -8.25 -5.90 -19.71
CA ARG A 6 -8.01 -5.97 -18.29
C ARG A 6 -7.19 -7.21 -17.91
N ILE A 7 -7.57 -8.40 -18.41
CA ILE A 7 -6.82 -9.66 -18.19
C ILE A 7 -5.36 -9.51 -18.59
N LEU A 8 -5.09 -8.99 -19.80
CA LEU A 8 -3.73 -8.80 -20.30
C LEU A 8 -2.93 -7.73 -19.52
N SER A 9 -3.61 -6.68 -19.04
CA SER A 9 -3.00 -5.66 -18.20
C SER A 9 -2.62 -6.22 -16.82
N GLU A 10 -3.49 -7.01 -16.21
CA GLU A 10 -3.24 -7.68 -14.93
C GLU A 10 -2.18 -8.78 -15.04
N ALA A 11 -2.04 -9.39 -16.22
CA ALA A 11 -0.95 -10.30 -16.54
C ALA A 11 0.40 -9.59 -16.83
N GLY A 12 0.42 -8.24 -16.82
CA GLY A 12 1.63 -7.46 -17.03
C GLY A 12 2.19 -7.51 -18.46
N VAL A 13 1.36 -7.81 -19.46
CA VAL A 13 1.78 -7.96 -20.87
C VAL A 13 2.26 -6.62 -21.43
N ALA A 14 1.48 -5.55 -21.23
CA ALA A 14 1.81 -4.19 -21.67
C ALA A 14 0.88 -3.16 -21.00
N SER A 15 1.14 -1.86 -21.18
CA SER A 15 0.23 -0.82 -20.74
C SER A 15 -1.12 -0.88 -21.49
N ARG A 16 -2.19 -0.37 -20.89
CA ARG A 16 -3.53 -0.35 -21.51
C ARG A 16 -3.55 0.31 -22.90
N LYS A 17 -2.70 1.32 -23.11
CA LYS A 17 -2.58 1.99 -24.42
C LYS A 17 -1.96 1.06 -25.47
N GLU A 18 -0.90 0.37 -25.10
CA GLU A 18 -0.20 -0.58 -25.97
C GLU A 18 -1.05 -1.82 -26.24
N LEU A 19 -1.77 -2.34 -25.21
CA LEU A 19 -2.66 -3.49 -25.36
C LEU A 19 -3.73 -3.28 -26.42
N ARG A 20 -4.31 -2.09 -26.50
CA ARG A 20 -5.28 -1.76 -27.58
C ARG A 20 -4.68 -1.93 -28.96
N ALA A 21 -3.46 -1.48 -29.17
CA ALA A 21 -2.78 -1.62 -30.44
C ALA A 21 -2.47 -3.10 -30.75
N ILE A 22 -1.98 -3.86 -29.75
CA ILE A 22 -1.66 -5.28 -29.88
C ILE A 22 -2.91 -6.10 -30.22
N ILE A 23 -4.02 -5.87 -29.50
CA ILE A 23 -5.28 -6.60 -29.71
C ILE A 23 -5.87 -6.29 -31.08
N ARG A 24 -5.96 -5.01 -31.47
CA ARG A 24 -6.50 -4.58 -32.77
C ARG A 24 -5.66 -5.07 -33.95
N ALA A 25 -4.36 -5.26 -33.75
CA ALA A 25 -3.46 -5.84 -34.74
C ALA A 25 -3.61 -7.36 -34.92
N GLY A 26 -4.53 -8.02 -34.17
CA GLY A 26 -4.77 -9.47 -34.24
C GLY A 26 -3.62 -10.31 -33.67
N ARG A 27 -2.78 -9.75 -32.82
CA ARG A 27 -1.63 -10.42 -32.20
C ARG A 27 -2.00 -11.25 -30.97
N VAL A 28 -3.28 -11.20 -30.54
CA VAL A 28 -3.79 -11.91 -29.37
C VAL A 28 -4.68 -13.06 -29.82
N THR A 29 -4.46 -14.22 -29.25
CA THR A 29 -5.37 -15.37 -29.38
C THR A 29 -5.95 -15.77 -28.03
N ALA A 30 -7.21 -16.21 -28.02
CA ALA A 30 -7.87 -16.82 -26.89
C ALA A 30 -8.38 -18.21 -27.34
N ASP A 31 -7.97 -19.27 -26.67
CA ASP A 31 -8.24 -20.67 -27.02
C ASP A 31 -7.91 -20.98 -28.52
N GLY A 32 -6.83 -20.38 -28.99
CA GLY A 32 -6.37 -20.52 -30.38
C GLY A 32 -7.05 -19.62 -31.41
N ALA A 33 -8.14 -18.93 -31.07
CA ALA A 33 -8.85 -18.01 -31.95
C ALA A 33 -8.30 -16.57 -31.81
N VAL A 34 -8.07 -15.87 -32.94
CA VAL A 34 -7.65 -14.45 -32.90
C VAL A 34 -8.77 -13.57 -32.35
N VAL A 35 -8.40 -12.70 -31.41
CA VAL A 35 -9.31 -11.72 -30.81
C VAL A 35 -8.83 -10.31 -31.13
N THR A 36 -9.73 -9.47 -31.67
CA THR A 36 -9.46 -8.07 -32.01
C THR A 36 -10.28 -7.05 -31.21
N ASP A 37 -11.26 -7.53 -30.44
CA ASP A 37 -12.07 -6.70 -29.55
C ASP A 37 -11.51 -6.72 -28.11
N GLU A 38 -11.00 -5.60 -27.67
CA GLU A 38 -10.44 -5.41 -26.33
C GLU A 38 -11.49 -5.56 -25.20
N SER A 39 -12.79 -5.39 -25.53
CA SER A 39 -13.89 -5.47 -24.57
C SER A 39 -14.47 -6.87 -24.42
N GLN A 40 -14.09 -7.81 -25.28
CA GLN A 40 -14.53 -9.18 -25.21
C GLN A 40 -14.21 -9.79 -23.85
N LYS A 41 -15.18 -10.52 -23.26
CA LYS A 41 -15.07 -11.06 -21.90
C LYS A 41 -14.73 -12.55 -21.94
N PHE A 42 -13.79 -12.95 -21.10
CA PHE A 42 -13.35 -14.31 -20.91
C PHE A 42 -13.38 -14.73 -19.45
N ASP A 43 -13.45 -16.02 -19.20
CA ASP A 43 -13.21 -16.59 -17.89
C ASP A 43 -11.71 -16.81 -17.70
N GLU A 44 -11.11 -16.04 -16.81
CA GLU A 44 -9.68 -16.08 -16.54
C GLU A 44 -9.17 -17.45 -16.08
N ALA A 45 -10.03 -18.23 -15.40
CA ALA A 45 -9.66 -19.54 -14.89
C ALA A 45 -9.63 -20.62 -15.98
N ALA A 46 -10.28 -20.36 -17.13
CA ALA A 46 -10.47 -21.35 -18.17
C ALA A 46 -9.80 -21.00 -19.50
N VAL A 47 -9.65 -19.71 -19.80
CA VAL A 47 -9.14 -19.24 -21.11
C VAL A 47 -7.63 -19.38 -21.24
N HIS A 48 -7.15 -19.87 -22.37
CA HIS A 48 -5.74 -19.87 -22.74
C HIS A 48 -5.46 -18.72 -23.68
N ILE A 49 -4.80 -17.68 -23.15
CA ILE A 49 -4.43 -16.49 -23.93
C ILE A 49 -2.97 -16.59 -24.37
N ALA A 50 -2.70 -16.21 -25.63
CA ALA A 50 -1.34 -16.04 -26.12
C ALA A 50 -1.21 -14.68 -26.85
N VAL A 51 -0.03 -14.09 -26.79
CA VAL A 51 0.35 -12.88 -27.55
C VAL A 51 1.55 -13.22 -28.40
N ASP A 52 1.44 -12.99 -29.71
CA ASP A 52 2.46 -13.39 -30.70
C ASP A 52 2.85 -14.88 -30.62
N GLY A 53 1.87 -15.72 -30.29
CA GLY A 53 2.07 -17.16 -30.11
C GLY A 53 2.70 -17.57 -28.79
N GLN A 54 3.07 -16.61 -27.91
CA GLN A 54 3.61 -16.90 -26.59
C GLN A 54 2.50 -16.93 -25.54
N PRO A 55 2.37 -18.03 -24.76
CA PRO A 55 1.36 -18.14 -23.72
C PRO A 55 1.50 -17.05 -22.68
N VAL A 56 0.39 -16.38 -22.35
CA VAL A 56 0.31 -15.41 -21.27
C VAL A 56 0.03 -16.13 -19.95
N ARG A 57 0.92 -16.01 -19.00
CA ARG A 57 0.66 -16.48 -17.64
C ARG A 57 -0.22 -15.48 -16.93
N LEU A 58 -1.44 -15.87 -16.65
CA LEU A 58 -2.36 -15.09 -15.84
C LEU A 58 -1.89 -15.22 -14.37
N ARG A 59 -1.27 -14.18 -13.85
CA ARG A 59 -1.00 -14.06 -12.42
C ARG A 59 -2.26 -13.47 -11.77
N GLY A 60 -2.69 -14.07 -10.68
CA GLY A 60 -3.70 -13.47 -9.81
C GLY A 60 -3.24 -12.14 -9.21
N PRO A 61 -4.11 -11.47 -8.44
CA PRO A 61 -3.72 -10.26 -7.72
C PRO A 61 -2.51 -10.52 -6.83
N VAL A 62 -1.61 -9.54 -6.77
CA VAL A 62 -0.41 -9.58 -5.93
C VAL A 62 -0.49 -8.52 -4.85
N LEU A 63 0.05 -8.84 -3.68
CA LEU A 63 0.25 -7.91 -2.58
C LEU A 63 1.73 -7.89 -2.21
N ILE A 64 2.29 -6.70 -2.17
CA ILE A 64 3.72 -6.49 -1.92
C ILE A 64 3.88 -5.60 -0.70
N MET A 65 4.77 -5.98 0.19
CA MET A 65 5.29 -5.14 1.26
C MET A 65 6.59 -4.49 0.79
N LEU A 66 6.70 -3.18 0.94
CA LEU A 66 7.92 -2.40 0.74
C LEU A 66 8.36 -1.82 2.09
N HIS A 67 9.63 -1.97 2.45
CA HIS A 67 10.22 -1.15 3.50
C HIS A 67 10.62 0.21 2.90
N LYS A 68 9.69 1.15 2.91
CA LYS A 68 9.89 2.47 2.32
C LYS A 68 10.98 3.25 3.05
N PRO A 69 12.03 3.72 2.38
CA PRO A 69 12.99 4.66 2.96
C PRO A 69 12.46 6.09 2.94
N ALA A 70 13.04 6.96 3.77
CA ALA A 70 12.83 8.41 3.68
C ALA A 70 13.30 8.95 2.31
N GLY A 71 12.75 10.09 1.90
CA GLY A 71 13.12 10.77 0.66
C GLY A 71 12.28 10.39 -0.57
N TYR A 72 11.47 9.34 -0.52
CA TYR A 72 10.60 8.89 -1.61
C TYR A 72 9.14 9.30 -1.37
N LEU A 73 8.50 9.83 -2.41
CA LEU A 73 7.06 10.12 -2.39
C LEU A 73 6.26 8.83 -2.55
N THR A 74 5.17 8.70 -1.81
CA THR A 74 4.17 7.65 -2.04
C THR A 74 3.22 8.12 -3.15
N ALA A 75 3.68 7.99 -4.38
CA ALA A 75 2.96 8.34 -5.60
C ALA A 75 3.32 7.35 -6.72
N ALA A 76 2.44 7.26 -7.72
CA ALA A 76 2.68 6.42 -8.91
C ALA A 76 3.80 7.00 -9.79
N ASP A 77 3.83 8.32 -9.93
CA ASP A 77 4.79 9.07 -10.71
C ASP A 77 4.87 10.51 -10.16
N ASP A 78 6.02 11.14 -10.30
CA ASP A 78 6.22 12.56 -10.02
C ASP A 78 7.38 13.11 -10.88
N PRO A 79 7.20 14.24 -11.61
CA PRO A 79 8.20 14.75 -12.52
C PRO A 79 9.43 15.37 -11.84
N LYS A 80 9.38 15.62 -10.51
CA LYS A 80 10.39 16.37 -9.78
C LYS A 80 11.01 15.61 -8.61
N ALA A 81 10.39 14.53 -8.16
CA ALA A 81 10.83 13.80 -6.98
C ALA A 81 10.77 12.29 -7.20
N LYS A 82 11.69 11.58 -6.57
CA LYS A 82 11.69 10.11 -6.56
C LYS A 82 10.41 9.58 -5.92
N THR A 83 9.83 8.55 -6.54
CA THR A 83 8.65 7.88 -6.01
C THR A 83 8.96 6.47 -5.54
N VAL A 84 8.12 5.92 -4.70
CA VAL A 84 8.23 4.53 -4.22
C VAL A 84 8.23 3.51 -5.36
N MET A 85 7.68 3.87 -6.53
CA MET A 85 7.65 2.99 -7.69
C MET A 85 9.04 2.71 -8.28
N GLU A 86 10.04 3.57 -8.03
CA GLU A 86 11.43 3.32 -8.42
C GLU A 86 12.08 2.17 -7.63
N LEU A 87 11.55 1.86 -6.44
CA LEU A 87 12.01 0.77 -5.58
C LEU A 87 11.31 -0.56 -5.87
N VAL A 88 10.21 -0.52 -6.63
CA VAL A 88 9.44 -1.71 -6.99
C VAL A 88 10.08 -2.41 -8.18
N PRO A 89 10.35 -3.73 -8.13
CA PRO A 89 10.87 -4.49 -9.27
C PRO A 89 9.99 -4.37 -10.51
N ASP A 90 10.61 -4.37 -11.69
CA ASP A 90 9.94 -4.21 -12.98
C ASP A 90 8.80 -5.19 -13.21
N GLU A 91 8.97 -6.42 -12.75
CA GLU A 91 7.95 -7.46 -12.89
C GLU A 91 6.63 -7.06 -12.21
N TYR A 92 6.68 -6.47 -11.01
CA TYR A 92 5.49 -6.01 -10.30
C TYR A 92 4.95 -4.69 -10.86
N ARG A 93 5.84 -3.78 -11.32
CA ARG A 93 5.38 -2.55 -12.00
C ARG A 93 4.57 -2.87 -13.25
N ARG A 94 4.96 -3.90 -14.03
CA ARG A 94 4.21 -4.37 -15.21
C ARG A 94 2.85 -4.96 -14.84
N LEU A 95 2.72 -5.56 -13.65
CA LEU A 95 1.43 -6.03 -13.13
C LEU A 95 0.51 -4.88 -12.67
N GLY A 96 0.98 -3.64 -12.74
CA GLY A 96 0.17 -2.46 -12.40
C GLY A 96 -0.06 -2.28 -10.91
N VAL A 97 0.85 -2.77 -10.05
CA VAL A 97 0.73 -2.54 -8.61
C VAL A 97 0.79 -1.04 -8.28
N MET A 98 0.01 -0.64 -7.29
CA MET A 98 -0.09 0.74 -6.83
C MET A 98 0.00 0.78 -5.30
N PRO A 99 0.54 1.85 -4.71
CA PRO A 99 0.58 2.00 -3.26
C PRO A 99 -0.81 1.97 -2.63
N VAL A 100 -0.94 1.23 -1.53
CA VAL A 100 -2.14 1.19 -0.69
C VAL A 100 -1.96 2.16 0.46
N GLY A 101 -2.60 3.32 0.34
CA GLY A 101 -2.38 4.42 1.27
C GLY A 101 -1.08 5.16 1.02
N ARG A 102 -0.69 5.96 2.00
CA ARG A 102 0.47 6.83 1.88
C ARG A 102 1.28 6.86 3.17
N LEU A 103 2.58 6.95 3.03
CA LEU A 103 3.52 7.45 4.02
C LEU A 103 4.07 8.80 3.55
N ASP A 104 4.35 9.69 4.48
CA ASP A 104 4.98 10.97 4.17
C ASP A 104 6.37 10.74 3.57
N LYS A 105 6.90 11.74 2.87
CA LYS A 105 8.20 11.65 2.20
C LYS A 105 9.33 11.24 3.14
N ASP A 106 9.31 11.80 4.34
CA ASP A 106 10.29 11.60 5.41
C ASP A 106 9.93 10.49 6.42
N THR A 107 8.81 9.79 6.20
CA THR A 107 8.40 8.65 7.03
C THR A 107 8.86 7.35 6.38
N GLU A 108 9.44 6.48 7.18
CA GLU A 108 9.91 5.16 6.77
C GLU A 108 8.93 4.04 7.13
N GLY A 109 9.24 2.83 6.70
CA GLY A 109 8.59 1.61 7.19
C GLY A 109 7.67 0.93 6.19
N LEU A 110 6.74 0.16 6.72
CA LEU A 110 5.85 -0.72 5.98
C LEU A 110 4.92 0.06 5.07
N LEU A 111 5.05 -0.13 3.77
CA LEU A 111 4.13 0.35 2.75
C LEU A 111 3.64 -0.83 1.92
N LEU A 112 2.33 -0.94 1.73
CA LEU A 112 1.73 -1.98 0.89
C LEU A 112 1.52 -1.46 -0.53
N LEU A 113 1.69 -2.36 -1.51
CA LEU A 113 1.34 -2.11 -2.91
C LEU A 113 0.56 -3.33 -3.45
N THR A 114 -0.45 -3.09 -4.27
CA THR A 114 -1.25 -4.16 -4.88
C THR A 114 -1.83 -3.71 -6.21
N ASN A 115 -2.18 -4.66 -7.07
CA ASN A 115 -3.02 -4.46 -8.25
C ASN A 115 -4.49 -4.84 -7.99
N ASP A 116 -4.83 -5.30 -6.78
CA ASP A 116 -6.20 -5.58 -6.33
C ASP A 116 -6.83 -4.31 -5.73
N GLY A 117 -7.67 -3.64 -6.51
CA GLY A 117 -8.38 -2.44 -6.07
C GLY A 117 -9.38 -2.69 -4.93
N ASP A 118 -9.99 -3.87 -4.87
CA ASP A 118 -10.96 -4.22 -3.83
C ASP A 118 -10.25 -4.46 -2.51
N LEU A 119 -9.10 -5.14 -2.53
CA LEU A 119 -8.24 -5.31 -1.37
C LEU A 119 -7.73 -3.95 -0.88
N ALA A 120 -7.20 -3.11 -1.78
CA ALA A 120 -6.74 -1.76 -1.43
C ALA A 120 -7.85 -0.93 -0.77
N HIS A 121 -9.06 -0.97 -1.32
CA HIS A 121 -10.22 -0.27 -0.73
C HIS A 121 -10.55 -0.78 0.67
N ARG A 122 -10.53 -2.09 0.89
CA ARG A 122 -10.78 -2.68 2.23
C ARG A 122 -9.75 -2.23 3.26
N ILE A 123 -8.46 -2.21 2.89
CA ILE A 123 -7.36 -1.78 3.77
C ILE A 123 -7.49 -0.29 4.15
N LEU A 124 -7.85 0.55 3.17
CA LEU A 124 -7.93 2.00 3.35
C LEU A 124 -9.21 2.47 4.02
N SER A 125 -10.27 1.67 3.96
CA SER A 125 -11.58 2.05 4.48
C SER A 125 -11.57 2.18 6.00
N PRO A 126 -11.95 3.33 6.56
CA PRO A 126 -12.04 3.50 8.01
C PRO A 126 -13.03 2.54 8.69
N ARG A 127 -13.99 1.98 7.93
CA ARG A 127 -14.97 1.01 8.43
C ARG A 127 -14.34 -0.31 8.89
N HIS A 128 -13.19 -0.69 8.33
CA HIS A 128 -12.50 -1.91 8.71
C HIS A 128 -11.55 -1.71 9.90
N GLY A 129 -11.29 -0.45 10.28
CA GLY A 129 -10.51 -0.12 11.48
C GLY A 129 -9.12 -0.74 11.52
N VAL A 130 -8.44 -0.85 10.38
CA VAL A 130 -7.09 -1.44 10.29
C VAL A 130 -6.11 -0.58 11.08
N TRP A 131 -5.55 -1.15 12.13
CA TRP A 131 -4.57 -0.48 12.97
C TRP A 131 -3.23 -0.31 12.25
N LYS A 132 -2.60 0.84 12.46
CA LYS A 132 -1.25 1.17 11.98
C LYS A 132 -0.39 1.50 13.18
N LEU A 133 0.67 0.74 13.37
CA LEU A 133 1.62 0.90 14.47
C LEU A 133 2.84 1.64 13.99
N TYR A 134 3.18 2.72 14.69
CA TYR A 134 4.35 3.55 14.40
C TYR A 134 5.29 3.58 15.60
N TYR A 135 6.58 3.43 15.32
CA TYR A 135 7.66 3.86 16.20
C TYR A 135 7.99 5.31 15.90
N ALA A 136 8.05 6.13 16.93
CA ALA A 136 8.35 7.56 16.83
C ALA A 136 9.51 7.96 17.76
N GLU A 137 10.48 8.68 17.20
CA GLU A 137 11.42 9.49 17.99
C GLU A 137 10.91 10.93 18.00
N HIS A 138 11.00 11.59 19.14
CA HIS A 138 10.46 12.94 19.33
C HIS A 138 11.22 13.70 20.41
N GLU A 139 11.14 15.01 20.39
CA GLU A 139 11.59 15.84 21.49
C GLU A 139 10.66 15.68 22.70
N GLY A 140 11.15 16.01 23.88
CA GLY A 140 10.36 15.98 25.11
C GLY A 140 10.12 14.58 25.65
N ARG A 141 9.06 14.42 26.43
CA ARG A 141 8.69 13.17 27.09
C ARG A 141 7.18 13.03 27.10
N THR A 142 6.67 11.91 26.62
CA THR A 142 5.27 11.51 26.78
C THR A 142 5.02 10.90 28.16
N GLY A 143 3.85 11.13 28.71
CA GLY A 143 3.46 10.67 30.05
C GLY A 143 2.04 10.13 30.10
N PRO A 144 1.56 9.74 31.33
CA PRO A 144 0.22 9.18 31.50
C PRO A 144 -0.92 10.10 31.04
N GLU A 145 -0.74 11.42 31.08
CA GLU A 145 -1.75 12.36 30.61
C GLU A 145 -1.87 12.35 29.09
N ASP A 146 -0.74 12.15 28.38
CA ASP A 146 -0.72 12.04 26.92
C ASP A 146 -1.37 10.74 26.47
N VAL A 147 -1.12 9.64 27.19
CA VAL A 147 -1.78 8.35 26.94
C VAL A 147 -3.30 8.52 27.02
N ARG A 148 -3.82 9.12 28.11
CA ARG A 148 -5.26 9.37 28.25
C ARG A 148 -5.82 10.28 27.16
N ALA A 149 -5.06 11.31 26.75
CA ALA A 149 -5.47 12.22 25.68
C ALA A 149 -5.59 11.49 24.32
N PHE A 150 -4.66 10.59 24.02
CA PHE A 150 -4.73 9.74 22.82
C PHE A 150 -5.92 8.80 22.83
N GLU A 151 -6.18 8.14 23.97
CA GLU A 151 -7.32 7.22 24.15
C GLU A 151 -8.69 7.91 24.01
N GLN A 152 -8.79 9.18 24.39
CA GLN A 152 -10.01 9.97 24.23
C GLN A 152 -10.19 10.53 22.82
N GLY A 153 -9.14 10.50 22.01
CA GLY A 153 -9.08 11.21 20.73
C GLY A 153 -8.71 12.68 20.90
N LEU A 154 -7.84 13.16 20.05
CA LEU A 154 -7.31 14.52 20.10
C LEU A 154 -8.04 15.45 19.13
N VAL A 155 -8.24 16.70 19.52
CA VAL A 155 -8.61 17.78 18.61
C VAL A 155 -7.34 18.61 18.34
N LEU A 156 -6.92 18.63 17.09
CA LEU A 156 -5.71 19.35 16.67
C LEU A 156 -5.99 20.84 16.49
N ALA A 157 -4.94 21.63 16.42
CA ALA A 157 -5.03 23.11 16.40
C ALA A 157 -5.87 23.68 15.24
N ASP A 158 -6.00 22.94 14.12
CA ASP A 158 -6.86 23.30 13.00
C ASP A 158 -8.32 22.79 13.12
N GLY A 159 -8.69 22.28 14.29
CA GLY A 159 -10.01 21.71 14.57
C GLY A 159 -10.20 20.28 14.07
N LEU A 160 -9.16 19.61 13.57
CA LEU A 160 -9.25 18.22 13.14
C LEU A 160 -9.45 17.29 14.34
N HIS A 161 -10.56 16.58 14.37
CA HIS A 161 -10.85 15.54 15.36
C HIS A 161 -10.17 14.23 14.95
N CYS A 162 -9.24 13.74 15.77
CA CYS A 162 -8.63 12.42 15.61
C CYS A 162 -9.46 11.37 16.34
N LEU A 163 -9.58 10.19 15.76
CA LEU A 163 -10.18 9.03 16.45
C LEU A 163 -9.32 8.65 17.67
N PRO A 164 -9.91 7.95 18.65
CA PRO A 164 -9.16 7.32 19.72
C PRO A 164 -7.97 6.54 19.20
N ALA A 165 -6.82 6.72 19.84
CA ALA A 165 -5.55 6.13 19.45
C ALA A 165 -4.83 5.59 20.68
N LYS A 166 -3.81 4.73 20.48
CA LYS A 166 -3.00 4.23 21.60
C LYS A 166 -1.63 4.90 21.55
N LEU A 167 -1.15 5.32 22.70
CA LEU A 167 0.20 5.83 22.91
C LEU A 167 0.89 4.99 23.99
N THR A 168 2.03 4.44 23.69
CA THR A 168 2.89 3.73 24.63
C THR A 168 4.24 4.42 24.73
N PRO A 169 4.51 5.18 25.79
CA PRO A 169 5.83 5.71 26.08
C PRO A 169 6.83 4.56 26.27
N LEU A 170 7.99 4.61 25.62
CA LEU A 170 9.07 3.63 25.77
C LEU A 170 10.17 4.17 26.68
N SER A 171 10.71 5.32 26.32
CA SER A 171 11.75 6.05 27.05
C SER A 171 11.64 7.53 26.73
N ALA A 172 12.51 8.36 27.31
CA ALA A 172 12.55 9.78 26.96
C ALA A 172 12.83 9.93 25.45
N GLY A 173 11.93 10.62 24.72
CA GLY A 173 12.04 10.85 23.31
C GLY A 173 11.60 9.69 22.40
N HIS A 174 11.03 8.60 22.95
CA HIS A 174 10.62 7.43 22.15
C HIS A 174 9.24 6.93 22.54
N SER A 175 8.38 6.68 21.55
CA SER A 175 7.02 6.17 21.79
C SER A 175 6.56 5.25 20.66
N ILE A 176 5.61 4.35 21.01
CA ILE A 176 4.79 3.64 20.02
C ILE A 176 3.45 4.35 19.92
N VAL A 177 3.00 4.60 18.71
CA VAL A 177 1.68 5.18 18.42
C VAL A 177 0.91 4.27 17.51
N CYS A 178 -0.35 3.94 17.90
CA CYS A 178 -1.26 3.15 17.07
C CYS A 178 -2.49 3.98 16.72
N VAL A 179 -2.81 4.03 15.41
CA VAL A 179 -3.97 4.75 14.87
C VAL A 179 -4.75 3.87 13.89
N GLN A 180 -6.08 4.08 13.78
CA GLN A 180 -6.95 3.37 12.82
C GLN A 180 -7.25 4.19 11.56
N GLU A 181 -6.79 5.41 11.50
CA GLU A 181 -6.99 6.32 10.37
C GLU A 181 -5.64 6.84 9.84
N GLY A 182 -5.65 7.59 8.74
CA GLY A 182 -4.44 8.10 8.12
C GLY A 182 -4.64 9.54 7.60
N LYS A 183 -4.93 10.48 8.50
CA LYS A 183 -5.06 11.90 8.16
C LYS A 183 -3.67 12.52 7.90
N TYR A 184 -3.67 13.65 7.23
CA TYR A 184 -2.43 14.34 6.86
C TYR A 184 -1.51 14.57 8.06
N HIS A 185 -0.31 14.00 8.02
CA HIS A 185 0.73 14.05 9.05
C HIS A 185 0.22 13.70 10.47
N GLN A 186 -0.76 12.80 10.57
CA GLN A 186 -1.55 12.61 11.80
C GLN A 186 -0.70 12.32 13.03
N VAL A 187 0.15 11.30 12.99
CA VAL A 187 0.98 10.91 14.16
C VAL A 187 1.92 12.04 14.57
N ARG A 188 2.56 12.72 13.61
CA ARG A 188 3.43 13.88 13.86
C ARG A 188 2.68 15.02 14.55
N ARG A 189 1.48 15.32 14.07
CA ARG A 189 0.63 16.40 14.61
C ARG A 189 0.07 16.04 15.99
N MET A 190 -0.33 14.79 16.21
CA MET A 190 -0.80 14.33 17.51
C MET A 190 0.29 14.47 18.58
N LEU A 191 1.50 13.97 18.33
CA LEU A 191 2.62 14.11 19.26
C LEU A 191 3.03 15.57 19.44
N ALA A 192 3.11 16.36 18.37
CA ALA A 192 3.43 17.79 18.46
C ALA A 192 2.41 18.57 19.29
N SER A 193 1.11 18.22 19.24
CA SER A 193 0.07 18.85 20.06
C SER A 193 0.26 18.59 21.58
N ARG A 194 1.07 17.59 21.93
CA ARG A 194 1.47 17.24 23.29
C ARG A 194 2.87 17.76 23.66
N GLY A 195 3.45 18.67 22.85
CA GLY A 195 4.78 19.20 23.07
C GLY A 195 5.92 18.25 22.73
N CYS A 196 5.64 17.19 21.93
CA CYS A 196 6.59 16.16 21.54
C CYS A 196 6.75 16.14 19.99
N PRO A 197 7.39 17.17 19.36
CA PRO A 197 7.58 17.19 17.91
C PRO A 197 8.43 16.01 17.46
N VAL A 198 7.96 15.31 16.43
CA VAL A 198 8.57 14.07 15.90
C VAL A 198 9.79 14.39 15.06
N THR A 199 10.91 13.76 15.38
CA THR A 199 12.18 13.84 14.64
C THR A 199 12.37 12.65 13.68
N TYR A 200 11.88 11.46 14.05
CA TYR A 200 11.88 10.25 13.21
C TYR A 200 10.56 9.48 13.34
N LEU A 201 10.07 8.91 12.23
CA LEU A 201 8.83 8.14 12.23
C LEU A 201 8.96 6.94 11.31
N ARG A 202 8.62 5.74 11.83
CA ARG A 202 8.62 4.51 11.06
C ARG A 202 7.34 3.71 11.32
N ARG A 203 6.65 3.28 10.25
CA ARG A 203 5.52 2.36 10.39
C ARG A 203 6.03 0.91 10.50
N GLU A 204 5.79 0.31 11.64
CA GLU A 204 6.24 -1.04 11.97
C GLU A 204 5.24 -2.12 11.58
N ALA A 205 3.93 -1.78 11.63
CA ALA A 205 2.87 -2.74 11.33
C ALA A 205 1.63 -2.06 10.75
N GLU A 206 0.86 -2.83 9.99
CA GLU A 206 -0.47 -2.47 9.48
C GLU A 206 -1.36 -3.71 9.49
N GLY A 207 -2.49 -3.66 10.23
CA GLY A 207 -3.29 -4.85 10.53
C GLY A 207 -2.45 -5.94 11.18
N GLY A 208 -2.60 -7.18 10.71
CA GLY A 208 -1.82 -8.34 11.13
C GLY A 208 -0.40 -8.43 10.55
N LEU A 209 0.00 -7.51 9.68
CA LEU A 209 1.32 -7.53 9.06
C LEU A 209 2.33 -6.71 9.85
N THR A 210 3.53 -7.25 10.03
CA THR A 210 4.67 -6.55 10.61
C THR A 210 5.78 -6.39 9.56
N LEU A 211 6.53 -5.29 9.68
CA LEU A 211 7.69 -5.03 8.81
C LEU A 211 8.78 -6.12 8.97
N GLY A 212 8.94 -6.62 10.19
CA GLY A 212 9.92 -7.64 10.51
C GLY A 212 11.35 -7.24 10.14
N SER A 213 12.09 -8.17 9.58
CA SER A 213 13.49 -7.99 9.17
C SER A 213 13.67 -7.56 7.71
N LEU A 214 12.59 -7.12 7.02
CA LEU A 214 12.70 -6.68 5.63
C LEU A 214 13.67 -5.48 5.53
N PRO A 215 14.77 -5.58 4.76
CA PRO A 215 15.75 -4.49 4.68
C PRO A 215 15.16 -3.22 4.06
N LEU A 216 15.72 -2.07 4.44
CA LEU A 216 15.29 -0.76 3.93
C LEU A 216 15.41 -0.70 2.39
N GLY A 217 14.36 -0.23 1.73
CA GLY A 217 14.28 -0.15 0.27
C GLY A 217 13.93 -1.47 -0.43
N GLN A 218 13.82 -2.58 0.29
CA GLN A 218 13.48 -3.89 -0.29
C GLN A 218 11.99 -4.16 -0.29
N THR A 219 11.58 -5.03 -1.22
CA THR A 219 10.20 -5.50 -1.36
C THR A 219 10.10 -6.99 -1.06
N LYS A 220 8.95 -7.42 -0.56
CA LYS A 220 8.56 -8.82 -0.35
C LYS A 220 7.15 -9.03 -0.90
N GLU A 221 6.96 -10.01 -1.77
CA GLU A 221 5.61 -10.48 -2.13
C GLU A 221 5.03 -11.25 -0.94
N LEU A 222 3.78 -10.93 -0.59
CA LEU A 222 3.06 -11.55 0.51
C LEU A 222 2.22 -12.70 -0.02
N ASP A 223 2.18 -13.80 0.71
CA ASP A 223 1.33 -14.92 0.39
C ASP A 223 -0.14 -14.69 0.81
N ILE A 224 -1.01 -15.64 0.47
CA ILE A 224 -2.44 -15.55 0.77
C ILE A 224 -2.70 -15.47 2.28
N VAL A 225 -1.93 -16.22 3.09
CA VAL A 225 -2.10 -16.25 4.55
C VAL A 225 -1.70 -14.92 5.17
N GLU A 226 -0.59 -14.34 4.70
CA GLU A 226 -0.14 -13.00 5.10
C GLU A 226 -1.17 -11.92 4.69
N ALA A 227 -1.72 -12.02 3.47
CA ALA A 227 -2.74 -11.10 2.99
C ALA A 227 -4.06 -11.18 3.79
N GLU A 228 -4.48 -12.38 4.19
CA GLU A 228 -5.64 -12.58 5.06
C GLU A 228 -5.40 -12.02 6.46
N GLY A 229 -4.19 -12.18 6.99
CA GLY A 229 -3.76 -11.62 8.27
C GLY A 229 -3.87 -10.09 8.34
N LEU A 230 -3.75 -9.40 7.20
CA LEU A 230 -3.79 -7.94 7.13
C LEU A 230 -5.08 -7.32 7.69
N LEU A 231 -6.23 -7.97 7.47
CA LEU A 231 -7.52 -7.51 7.99
C LEU A 231 -7.79 -7.98 9.43
N GLN A 232 -6.90 -8.77 10.01
CA GLN A 232 -6.95 -9.14 11.41
C GLN A 232 -6.23 -8.07 12.23
N ASN A 233 -6.88 -7.59 13.29
CA ASN A 233 -6.23 -6.63 14.20
C ASN A 233 -5.31 -7.38 15.16
N ILE A 234 -4.04 -6.99 15.21
CA ILE A 234 -3.04 -7.52 16.17
C ILE A 234 -3.16 -6.86 17.55
N LEU A 235 -4.00 -5.83 17.71
CA LEU A 235 -4.08 -4.98 18.91
C LEU A 235 -5.40 -5.19 19.67
#